data_a61004b416c35b2343fa5aeae5a7054e
#
_entry.id   a61004b416c35b2343fa5aeae5a7054e
#
_cell.length_a   1.000
_cell.length_b   1.000
_cell.length_c   1.000
_cell.angle_alpha   90.00
_cell.angle_beta   90.00
_cell.angle_gamma   90.00
#
_symmetry.space_group_name_H-M   'P 1'
#
loop_
_entity.id
_entity.type
_entity.pdbx_description
1 polymer ?
#
loop_
_entity_poly.entity_id
_entity_poly.type
_entity_poly.pdbx_seq_one_letter_code
_entity_poly.pdbx_strand_id
1 'polypeptide(L)'
;MDKSVDVRARSFDGFKWSPLSQAGFVVSAVPASVENLVISEIHYRPASPSSGETSAGFDSRGDFEFIELLNIDPNQAINLEGVTFSDGIDFSGFDDALPLRARILGPGERVLLVSNRAGFELRHGSANIAGEFDGSLRNEGEQIVLLDAGGFSIRDFTYGIEFPWPEAAADGSGFSLVLSDATSNPDHSQPTSWRASVDLNGNPGGDDSVPFTGIASADEDGDGFNAFLEYALGSDDRSGGSLPSLSLEREASNGLGDFFAVSFRINLAAVGLQYSLQGSSDLVSWTNEKEMTHVATDHNGDGTATMKFRSASPVNAISAERFYRIQVKGPQ
;
A
#
# COMPACT_ATOMS: atom_id res chain seq x y z
N MET A 1 20.41 10.60 29.35
CA MET A 1 19.76 9.47 28.64
C MET A 1 19.86 9.81 27.16
N ASP A 2 20.33 8.90 26.38
CA ASP A 2 20.60 9.11 24.92
C ASP A 2 19.59 8.33 24.06
N LYS A 3 18.62 7.66 24.71
CA LYS A 3 17.56 6.88 24.07
C LYS A 3 16.26 7.02 24.83
N SER A 4 15.15 6.96 24.11
CA SER A 4 13.82 6.85 24.69
C SER A 4 13.70 5.52 25.47
N VAL A 5 13.05 5.57 26.64
CA VAL A 5 12.98 4.40 27.54
C VAL A 5 11.69 4.39 28.34
N ASP A 6 11.09 3.20 28.48
CA ASP A 6 10.04 2.94 29.45
C ASP A 6 10.69 2.51 30.79
N VAL A 7 10.38 3.25 31.82
CA VAL A 7 10.79 2.91 33.19
C VAL A 7 9.59 2.35 33.94
N ARG A 8 9.75 1.16 34.50
CA ARG A 8 8.75 0.48 35.31
C ARG A 8 9.26 0.32 36.71
N ALA A 9 8.47 0.69 37.69
CA ALA A 9 8.84 0.59 39.10
C ALA A 9 7.67 0.12 39.96
N ARG A 10 8.00 -0.61 41.02
CA ARG A 10 7.08 -0.90 42.13
C ARG A 10 7.86 -1.07 43.42
N SER A 11 7.20 -0.83 44.52
CA SER A 11 7.77 -1.08 45.88
C SER A 11 7.39 -2.46 46.38
N PHE A 12 8.23 -3.01 47.23
CA PHE A 12 8.02 -4.27 47.93
C PHE A 12 8.20 -4.05 49.43
N ASP A 13 7.21 -4.41 50.23
CA ASP A 13 7.22 -4.23 51.68
C ASP A 13 7.74 -5.42 52.47
N GLY A 14 8.27 -6.45 51.76
CA GLY A 14 8.71 -7.70 52.32
C GLY A 14 7.70 -8.85 52.19
N PHE A 15 6.44 -8.51 51.85
CA PHE A 15 5.36 -9.50 51.72
C PHE A 15 4.57 -9.30 50.43
N LYS A 16 4.36 -8.03 49.99
CA LYS A 16 3.52 -7.68 48.89
C LYS A 16 4.14 -6.60 48.01
N TRP A 17 3.94 -6.72 46.71
CA TRP A 17 4.30 -5.69 45.73
C TRP A 17 3.21 -4.63 45.63
N SER A 18 3.62 -3.38 45.49
CA SER A 18 2.69 -2.29 45.11
C SER A 18 2.15 -2.48 43.68
N PRO A 19 1.12 -1.75 43.28
CA PRO A 19 0.80 -1.59 41.87
C PRO A 19 2.03 -1.15 41.07
N LEU A 20 2.06 -1.52 39.78
CA LEU A 20 3.13 -1.12 38.87
C LEU A 20 2.94 0.37 38.52
N SER A 21 4.00 1.15 38.65
CA SER A 21 4.10 2.49 38.09
C SER A 21 4.97 2.43 36.82
N GLN A 22 4.54 3.08 35.76
CA GLN A 22 5.28 3.14 34.50
C GLN A 22 5.34 4.61 34.04
N ALA A 23 6.49 5.01 33.48
CA ALA A 23 6.68 6.31 32.83
C ALA A 23 7.58 6.14 31.59
N GLY A 24 7.15 6.69 30.47
CA GLY A 24 7.94 6.79 29.24
C GLY A 24 8.76 8.10 29.27
N PHE A 25 10.04 7.99 28.94
CA PHE A 25 10.94 9.13 28.75
C PHE A 25 11.33 9.20 27.29
N VAL A 26 10.85 10.21 26.58
CA VAL A 26 11.12 10.43 25.15
C VAL A 26 12.35 11.32 25.00
N VAL A 27 13.28 10.91 24.16
CA VAL A 27 14.50 11.66 23.84
C VAL A 27 14.58 11.87 22.34
N SER A 28 14.66 13.13 21.91
CA SER A 28 14.94 13.52 20.50
C SER A 28 13.86 13.10 19.48
N ALA A 29 12.63 12.82 19.90
CA ALA A 29 11.53 12.64 18.95
C ALA A 29 10.86 13.98 18.62
N VAL A 30 10.48 14.18 17.36
CA VAL A 30 9.72 15.34 16.90
C VAL A 30 8.22 15.00 16.86
N PRO A 31 7.32 15.98 16.92
CA PRO A 31 5.88 15.71 16.77
C PRO A 31 5.57 15.09 15.40
N ALA A 32 4.55 14.21 15.38
CA ALA A 32 3.98 13.74 14.14
C ALA A 32 3.35 14.89 13.33
N SER A 33 3.49 14.86 12.03
CA SER A 33 3.03 15.91 11.12
C SER A 33 2.76 15.36 9.72
N VAL A 34 2.20 16.19 8.84
CA VAL A 34 2.00 15.87 7.42
C VAL A 34 3.32 15.54 6.69
N GLU A 35 4.46 15.98 7.20
CA GLU A 35 5.76 15.78 6.56
C GLU A 35 6.42 14.44 6.92
N ASN A 36 6.00 13.81 8.03
CA ASN A 36 6.73 12.67 8.58
C ASN A 36 5.88 11.43 8.90
N LEU A 37 4.54 11.54 8.89
CA LEU A 37 3.63 10.43 9.20
C LEU A 37 2.67 10.18 8.03
N VAL A 38 2.65 8.96 7.53
CA VAL A 38 1.69 8.51 6.50
C VAL A 38 0.85 7.35 7.00
N ILE A 39 -0.31 7.17 6.36
CA ILE A 39 -1.06 5.91 6.43
C ILE A 39 -0.50 5.07 5.28
N SER A 40 0.26 4.02 5.59
CA SER A 40 0.95 3.19 4.60
C SER A 40 0.11 2.05 4.07
N GLU A 41 -0.81 1.53 4.89
CA GLU A 41 -1.67 0.41 4.52
C GLU A 41 -3.04 0.50 5.20
N ILE A 42 -4.11 0.12 4.47
CA ILE A 42 -5.48 0.03 4.96
C ILE A 42 -6.06 -1.31 4.53
N HIS A 43 -6.42 -2.16 5.48
CA HIS A 43 -7.08 -3.42 5.18
C HIS A 43 -8.55 -3.37 5.60
N TYR A 44 -9.38 -2.77 4.76
CA TYR A 44 -10.80 -2.55 5.03
C TYR A 44 -11.70 -3.71 4.58
N ARG A 45 -11.20 -4.62 3.74
CA ARG A 45 -11.98 -5.77 3.26
C ARG A 45 -11.16 -7.07 3.26
N PRO A 46 -10.77 -7.57 4.45
CA PRO A 46 -10.00 -8.80 4.57
C PRO A 46 -10.68 -10.02 3.94
N ALA A 47 -9.91 -11.05 3.64
CA ALA A 47 -10.47 -12.34 3.23
C ALA A 47 -11.42 -12.91 4.29
N SER A 48 -12.38 -13.71 3.86
CA SER A 48 -13.25 -14.45 4.78
C SER A 48 -12.43 -15.28 5.77
N PRO A 49 -12.89 -15.41 7.02
CA PRO A 49 -12.22 -16.26 7.99
C PRO A 49 -12.04 -17.70 7.48
N SER A 50 -10.88 -18.25 7.73
CA SER A 50 -10.60 -19.68 7.52
C SER A 50 -11.38 -20.54 8.55
N SER A 51 -11.46 -21.84 8.31
CA SER A 51 -12.07 -22.76 9.28
C SER A 51 -11.35 -22.77 10.63
N GLY A 52 -10.03 -22.53 10.65
CA GLY A 52 -9.24 -22.42 11.88
C GLY A 52 -9.61 -21.17 12.68
N GLU A 53 -9.71 -20.02 12.01
CA GLU A 53 -10.10 -18.75 12.62
C GLU A 53 -11.53 -18.78 13.15
N THR A 54 -12.46 -19.33 12.37
CA THR A 54 -13.86 -19.53 12.82
C THR A 54 -13.94 -20.44 14.03
N SER A 55 -13.15 -21.51 14.08
CA SER A 55 -13.07 -22.41 15.23
C SER A 55 -12.46 -21.75 16.49
N ALA A 56 -11.63 -20.71 16.29
CA ALA A 56 -11.10 -19.88 17.35
C ALA A 56 -12.04 -18.76 17.81
N GLY A 57 -13.21 -18.60 17.14
CA GLY A 57 -14.24 -17.63 17.51
C GLY A 57 -14.25 -16.34 16.67
N PHE A 58 -13.45 -16.28 15.60
CA PHE A 58 -13.42 -15.14 14.66
C PHE A 58 -14.19 -15.53 13.41
N ASP A 59 -15.42 -15.09 13.29
CA ASP A 59 -16.34 -15.45 12.20
C ASP A 59 -16.68 -14.27 11.26
N SER A 60 -16.16 -13.07 11.57
CA SER A 60 -16.33 -11.87 10.78
C SER A 60 -15.02 -11.49 10.07
N ARG A 61 -15.13 -10.99 8.83
CA ARG A 61 -14.01 -10.33 8.12
C ARG A 61 -13.50 -9.13 8.92
N GLY A 62 -14.42 -8.40 9.56
CA GLY A 62 -14.11 -7.25 10.37
C GLY A 62 -13.13 -7.54 11.52
N ASP A 63 -13.02 -8.78 12.00
CA ASP A 63 -12.04 -9.16 13.03
C ASP A 63 -10.57 -9.01 12.57
N PHE A 64 -10.34 -8.79 11.29
CA PHE A 64 -9.00 -8.75 10.69
C PHE A 64 -8.69 -7.42 10.00
N GLU A 65 -9.52 -6.39 10.19
CA GLU A 65 -9.26 -5.05 9.66
C GLU A 65 -8.12 -4.37 10.39
N PHE A 66 -7.34 -3.57 9.66
CA PHE A 66 -6.28 -2.75 10.27
C PHE A 66 -5.96 -1.50 9.44
N ILE A 67 -5.36 -0.51 10.13
CA ILE A 67 -4.68 0.65 9.54
C ILE A 67 -3.24 0.64 10.03
N GLU A 68 -2.30 0.86 9.13
CA GLU A 68 -0.87 0.99 9.42
C GLU A 68 -0.42 2.44 9.27
N LEU A 69 0.31 2.93 10.27
CA LEU A 69 0.99 4.22 10.25
C LEU A 69 2.50 4.00 10.12
N LEU A 70 3.16 4.79 9.28
CA LEU A 70 4.59 4.71 9.01
C LEU A 70 5.26 6.06 9.23
N ASN A 71 6.37 6.07 9.99
CA ASN A 71 7.30 7.20 10.04
C ASN A 71 8.17 7.20 8.78
N ILE A 72 7.99 8.21 7.93
CA ILE A 72 8.77 8.39 6.71
C ILE A 72 9.99 9.31 6.85
N ASP A 73 10.20 9.90 8.02
CA ASP A 73 11.43 10.68 8.25
C ASP A 73 12.64 9.71 8.30
N PRO A 74 13.66 9.89 7.44
CA PRO A 74 14.78 8.96 7.36
C PRO A 74 15.78 9.10 8.54
N ASN A 75 15.66 10.15 9.36
CA ASN A 75 16.67 10.50 10.36
C ASN A 75 16.11 10.67 11.78
N GLN A 76 14.82 10.98 11.91
CA GLN A 76 14.25 11.35 13.20
C GLN A 76 13.14 10.40 13.64
N ALA A 77 13.14 10.09 14.94
CA ALA A 77 11.99 9.46 15.55
C ALA A 77 10.84 10.48 15.69
N ILE A 78 9.61 10.03 15.53
CA ILE A 78 8.40 10.84 15.73
C ILE A 78 7.66 10.40 16.99
N ASN A 79 7.00 11.37 17.63
CA ASN A 79 6.10 11.14 18.76
C ASN A 79 4.66 11.25 18.29
N LEU A 80 3.89 10.18 18.47
CA LEU A 80 2.46 10.10 18.14
C LEU A 80 1.54 10.57 19.26
N GLU A 81 2.09 10.99 20.42
CA GLU A 81 1.26 11.45 21.55
C GLU A 81 0.34 12.59 21.12
N GLY A 82 -0.96 12.41 21.39
CA GLY A 82 -2.00 13.34 20.98
C GLY A 82 -2.48 13.21 19.53
N VAL A 83 -1.90 12.32 18.74
CA VAL A 83 -2.43 11.98 17.41
C VAL A 83 -3.74 11.22 17.57
N THR A 84 -4.77 11.61 16.80
CA THR A 84 -6.12 11.03 16.89
C THR A 84 -6.74 10.87 15.52
N PHE A 85 -7.71 9.97 15.41
CA PHE A 85 -8.61 9.92 14.27
C PHE A 85 -9.88 10.70 14.61
N SER A 86 -10.38 11.51 13.68
CA SER A 86 -11.66 12.22 13.81
C SER A 86 -12.73 11.67 12.86
N ASP A 87 -12.31 10.85 11.87
CA ASP A 87 -13.18 10.11 10.98
C ASP A 87 -12.48 8.82 10.49
N GLY A 88 -13.25 7.84 10.06
CA GLY A 88 -12.84 6.52 9.59
C GLY A 88 -12.92 5.45 10.69
N ILE A 89 -12.21 5.63 11.80
CA ILE A 89 -12.21 4.70 12.94
C ILE A 89 -12.36 5.45 14.25
N ASP A 90 -12.93 4.79 15.26
CA ASP A 90 -12.95 5.30 16.64
C ASP A 90 -11.80 4.69 17.43
N PHE A 91 -10.76 5.49 17.60
CA PHE A 91 -9.57 5.14 18.37
C PHE A 91 -9.26 6.22 19.40
N SER A 92 -9.11 5.83 20.67
CA SER A 92 -8.94 6.74 21.81
C SER A 92 -7.67 7.62 21.74
N GLY A 93 -6.81 7.37 20.76
CA GLY A 93 -5.61 8.16 20.51
C GLY A 93 -4.34 7.56 21.13
N PHE A 94 -3.23 8.17 20.79
CA PHE A 94 -1.90 7.80 21.29
C PHE A 94 -1.60 8.61 22.56
N ASP A 95 -1.80 8.00 23.71
CA ASP A 95 -1.56 8.61 25.02
C ASP A 95 -0.42 7.91 25.79
N ASP A 96 -0.11 8.39 26.99
CA ASP A 96 0.98 7.86 27.82
C ASP A 96 0.68 6.50 28.47
N ALA A 97 -0.54 5.98 28.34
CA ALA A 97 -0.90 4.63 28.75
C ALA A 97 -0.35 3.57 27.81
N LEU A 98 -0.11 3.93 26.53
CA LEU A 98 0.47 3.03 25.55
C LEU A 98 1.96 2.80 25.80
N PRO A 99 2.47 1.59 25.44
CA PRO A 99 3.91 1.33 25.43
C PRO A 99 4.68 2.33 24.56
N LEU A 100 5.88 2.72 24.99
CA LEU A 100 6.68 3.70 24.27
C LEU A 100 6.88 3.35 22.77
N ARG A 101 7.10 2.06 22.47
CA ARG A 101 7.25 1.56 21.08
C ARG A 101 6.02 1.79 20.19
N ALA A 102 4.84 1.97 20.79
CA ALA A 102 3.60 2.26 20.07
C ALA A 102 3.37 3.78 19.89
N ARG A 103 4.12 4.61 20.60
CA ARG A 103 4.01 6.08 20.58
C ARG A 103 5.19 6.76 19.92
N ILE A 104 6.37 6.15 20.00
CA ILE A 104 7.60 6.67 19.41
C ILE A 104 8.02 5.74 18.29
N LEU A 105 7.91 6.24 17.07
CA LEU A 105 8.35 5.51 15.89
C LEU A 105 9.71 6.04 15.43
N GLY A 106 10.71 5.19 15.40
CA GLY A 106 12.00 5.46 14.75
C GLY A 106 11.84 5.62 13.24
N PRO A 107 12.89 6.05 12.54
CA PRO A 107 12.90 6.12 11.08
C PRO A 107 12.51 4.79 10.44
N GLY A 108 11.50 4.81 9.56
CA GLY A 108 10.99 3.63 8.89
C GLY A 108 10.16 2.67 9.76
N GLU A 109 9.96 2.98 11.04
CA GLU A 109 9.15 2.15 11.92
C GLU A 109 7.65 2.35 11.67
N ARG A 110 6.90 1.26 11.90
CA ARG A 110 5.46 1.16 11.71
C ARG A 110 4.73 0.87 13.01
N VAL A 111 3.48 1.31 13.07
CA VAL A 111 2.54 0.95 14.15
C VAL A 111 1.16 0.67 13.56
N LEU A 112 0.47 -0.30 14.13
CA LEU A 112 -0.82 -0.77 13.67
C LEU A 112 -1.93 -0.41 14.64
N LEU A 113 -3.07 -0.07 14.08
CA LEU A 113 -4.37 -0.05 14.74
C LEU A 113 -5.19 -1.18 14.13
N VAL A 114 -5.78 -2.02 14.96
CA VAL A 114 -6.48 -3.24 14.53
C VAL A 114 -7.90 -3.24 15.07
N SER A 115 -8.84 -3.86 14.36
CA SER A 115 -10.21 -4.02 14.86
C SER A 115 -10.29 -5.02 16.01
N ASN A 116 -9.50 -6.10 15.95
CA ASN A 116 -9.44 -7.15 16.97
C ASN A 116 -8.02 -7.69 17.05
N ARG A 117 -7.34 -7.42 18.17
CA ARG A 117 -5.95 -7.84 18.37
C ARG A 117 -5.76 -9.35 18.30
N ALA A 118 -6.64 -10.12 18.93
CA ALA A 118 -6.51 -11.57 18.97
C ALA A 118 -6.75 -12.20 17.61
N GLY A 119 -7.72 -11.67 16.83
CA GLY A 119 -7.95 -12.06 15.44
C GLY A 119 -6.76 -11.72 14.57
N PHE A 120 -6.26 -10.48 14.67
CA PHE A 120 -5.07 -10.04 13.94
C PHE A 120 -3.85 -10.91 14.25
N GLU A 121 -3.52 -11.14 15.54
CA GLU A 121 -2.36 -11.94 15.95
C GLU A 121 -2.49 -13.41 15.51
N LEU A 122 -3.71 -13.94 15.42
CA LEU A 122 -3.95 -15.30 14.90
C LEU A 122 -3.62 -15.39 13.40
N ARG A 123 -3.96 -14.38 12.61
CA ARG A 123 -3.74 -14.35 11.15
C ARG A 123 -2.33 -13.96 10.75
N HIS A 124 -1.79 -12.92 11.40
CA HIS A 124 -0.55 -12.24 10.99
C HIS A 124 0.62 -12.47 11.97
N GLY A 125 0.35 -13.01 13.15
CA GLY A 125 1.37 -13.09 14.19
C GLY A 125 1.54 -11.78 14.97
N SER A 126 2.67 -11.66 15.67
CA SER A 126 2.95 -10.50 16.52
C SER A 126 3.46 -9.31 15.70
N ALA A 127 2.92 -8.12 15.96
CA ALA A 127 3.34 -6.85 15.34
C ALA A 127 3.40 -5.73 16.40
N ASN A 128 3.84 -4.53 15.98
CA ASN A 128 3.76 -3.33 16.81
C ASN A 128 2.35 -2.75 16.74
N ILE A 129 1.44 -3.25 17.59
CA ILE A 129 0.04 -2.81 17.66
C ILE A 129 -0.09 -1.77 18.77
N ALA A 130 -0.55 -0.57 18.43
CA ALA A 130 -0.89 0.47 19.39
C ALA A 130 -2.16 0.12 20.17
N GLY A 131 -3.21 -0.26 19.46
CA GLY A 131 -4.49 -0.54 20.09
C GLY A 131 -5.50 -1.16 19.16
N GLU A 132 -6.68 -1.40 19.71
CA GLU A 132 -7.88 -1.76 18.97
C GLU A 132 -8.69 -0.51 18.74
N PHE A 133 -9.31 -0.41 17.57
CA PHE A 133 -10.30 0.63 17.28
C PHE A 133 -11.72 0.05 17.35
N ASP A 134 -12.67 0.89 17.70
CA ASP A 134 -14.09 0.56 17.64
C ASP A 134 -14.66 0.89 16.26
N GLY A 135 -15.72 0.21 15.88
CA GLY A 135 -16.35 0.34 14.55
C GLY A 135 -15.78 -0.64 13.54
N SER A 136 -15.87 -0.29 12.27
CA SER A 136 -15.33 -1.05 11.14
C SER A 136 -15.04 -0.11 9.97
N LEU A 137 -14.03 -0.43 9.21
CA LEU A 137 -13.72 0.24 7.95
C LEU A 137 -14.77 -0.11 6.89
N ARG A 138 -15.30 0.90 6.17
CA ARG A 138 -16.38 0.69 5.22
C ARG A 138 -15.88 0.05 3.93
N ASN A 139 -16.56 -1.05 3.55
CA ASN A 139 -16.25 -1.79 2.31
C ASN A 139 -16.55 -1.00 1.03
N GLU A 140 -17.34 0.06 1.12
CA GLU A 140 -17.77 0.91 0.00
C GLU A 140 -16.92 2.20 -0.13
N GLY A 141 -15.89 2.31 0.70
CA GLY A 141 -15.06 3.52 0.80
C GLY A 141 -15.58 4.50 1.85
N GLU A 142 -14.65 5.23 2.46
CA GLU A 142 -14.97 6.25 3.46
C GLU A 142 -13.86 7.29 3.60
N GLN A 143 -14.17 8.38 4.28
CA GLN A 143 -13.20 9.39 4.66
C GLN A 143 -12.39 8.90 5.87
N ILE A 144 -11.09 9.12 5.83
CA ILE A 144 -10.18 8.94 6.96
C ILE A 144 -9.53 10.27 7.29
N VAL A 145 -9.66 10.70 8.54
CA VAL A 145 -9.06 11.95 9.02
C VAL A 145 -8.17 11.66 10.23
N LEU A 146 -6.86 11.85 10.03
CA LEU A 146 -5.82 11.72 11.05
C LEU A 146 -5.35 13.13 11.43
N LEU A 147 -5.42 13.47 12.72
CA LEU A 147 -5.06 14.77 13.27
C LEU A 147 -3.80 14.68 14.13
N ASP A 148 -3.00 15.74 14.13
CA ASP A 148 -1.90 15.91 15.07
C ASP A 148 -2.38 16.32 16.47
N ALA A 149 -1.46 16.41 17.43
CA ALA A 149 -1.76 16.83 18.81
C ALA A 149 -2.33 18.24 18.94
N GLY A 150 -2.20 19.08 17.91
CA GLY A 150 -2.78 20.42 17.82
C GLY A 150 -4.15 20.45 17.17
N GLY A 151 -4.64 19.31 16.68
CA GLY A 151 -5.91 19.18 15.95
C GLY A 151 -5.82 19.59 14.48
N PHE A 152 -4.61 19.73 13.93
CA PHE A 152 -4.41 19.96 12.49
C PHE A 152 -4.36 18.64 11.75
N SER A 153 -4.88 18.64 10.51
CA SER A 153 -4.89 17.43 9.68
C SER A 153 -3.48 17.02 9.27
N ILE A 154 -3.10 15.79 9.62
CA ILE A 154 -1.95 15.08 9.03
C ILE A 154 -2.39 14.44 7.73
N ARG A 155 -3.55 13.74 7.74
CA ARG A 155 -4.16 13.10 6.56
C ARG A 155 -5.67 13.36 6.59
N ASP A 156 -6.21 13.71 5.44
CA ASP A 156 -7.65 13.87 5.22
C ASP A 156 -7.95 13.48 3.77
N PHE A 157 -8.54 12.30 3.58
CA PHE A 157 -8.83 11.75 2.26
C PHE A 157 -9.96 10.73 2.33
N THR A 158 -10.56 10.46 1.19
CA THR A 158 -11.56 9.40 1.04
C THR A 158 -10.99 8.31 0.13
N TYR A 159 -10.87 7.08 0.64
CA TYR A 159 -10.58 5.95 -0.22
C TYR A 159 -11.85 5.45 -0.91
N GLY A 160 -11.68 4.96 -2.13
CA GLY A 160 -12.77 4.43 -2.95
C GLY A 160 -12.53 2.96 -3.33
N ILE A 161 -13.48 2.39 -4.06
CA ILE A 161 -13.50 0.98 -4.43
C ILE A 161 -13.55 0.73 -5.94
N GLU A 162 -13.91 1.75 -6.70
CA GLU A 162 -14.04 1.66 -8.16
C GLU A 162 -12.80 2.24 -8.85
N PHE A 163 -12.47 1.73 -10.01
CA PHE A 163 -11.38 2.30 -10.83
C PHE A 163 -11.48 3.84 -10.89
N PRO A 164 -10.38 4.57 -10.69
CA PRO A 164 -8.99 4.10 -10.67
C PRO A 164 -8.42 3.64 -9.31
N TRP A 165 -9.25 3.45 -8.27
CA TRP A 165 -8.83 2.77 -7.05
C TRP A 165 -8.53 1.29 -7.31
N PRO A 166 -7.60 0.66 -6.56
CA PRO A 166 -7.26 -0.76 -6.74
C PRO A 166 -8.44 -1.69 -6.40
N GLU A 167 -9.11 -2.24 -7.42
CA GLU A 167 -10.31 -3.06 -7.25
C GLU A 167 -10.04 -4.35 -6.45
N ALA A 168 -8.83 -4.92 -6.53
CA ALA A 168 -8.48 -6.12 -5.77
C ALA A 168 -8.48 -5.91 -4.25
N ALA A 169 -8.25 -4.67 -3.76
CA ALA A 169 -8.42 -4.35 -2.35
C ALA A 169 -9.91 -4.28 -1.94
N ALA A 170 -10.81 -4.10 -2.91
CA ALA A 170 -12.24 -3.90 -2.70
C ALA A 170 -13.08 -5.15 -2.98
N ASP A 171 -12.58 -6.16 -3.65
CA ASP A 171 -13.36 -7.32 -4.11
C ASP A 171 -13.59 -8.38 -3.01
N GLY A 172 -12.89 -8.27 -1.88
CA GLY A 172 -12.95 -9.19 -0.75
C GLY A 172 -12.14 -10.48 -0.96
N SER A 173 -11.24 -10.49 -1.95
CA SER A 173 -10.24 -11.56 -2.10
C SER A 173 -9.25 -11.55 -0.93
N GLY A 174 -9.05 -10.39 -0.28
CA GLY A 174 -8.23 -10.23 0.92
C GLY A 174 -6.92 -9.51 0.68
N PHE A 175 -6.77 -8.77 -0.42
CA PHE A 175 -5.68 -7.82 -0.59
C PHE A 175 -6.00 -6.52 0.15
N SER A 176 -4.99 -5.87 0.68
CA SER A 176 -5.10 -4.55 1.32
C SER A 176 -4.85 -3.42 0.31
N LEU A 177 -5.13 -2.20 0.71
CA LEU A 177 -4.80 -0.98 0.01
C LEU A 177 -3.47 -0.44 0.54
N VAL A 178 -2.42 -0.37 -0.27
CA VAL A 178 -1.05 -0.01 0.10
C VAL A 178 -0.58 1.22 -0.68
N LEU A 179 0.10 2.16 -0.02
CA LEU A 179 0.78 3.26 -0.71
C LEU A 179 1.92 2.72 -1.59
N SER A 180 1.89 3.04 -2.87
CA SER A 180 2.86 2.54 -3.86
C SER A 180 4.31 2.98 -3.58
N ASP A 181 4.49 4.18 -3.02
CA ASP A 181 5.76 4.74 -2.56
C ASP A 181 5.51 5.62 -1.34
N ALA A 182 5.39 4.99 -0.18
CA ALA A 182 5.07 5.68 1.07
C ALA A 182 6.14 6.72 1.45
N THR A 183 7.42 6.47 1.11
CA THR A 183 8.55 7.35 1.46
C THR A 183 8.58 8.65 0.68
N SER A 184 7.93 8.69 -0.48
CA SER A 184 7.78 9.92 -1.28
C SER A 184 6.74 10.90 -0.71
N ASN A 185 6.05 10.54 0.37
CA ASN A 185 4.95 11.32 0.97
C ASN A 185 3.84 11.67 -0.03
N PRO A 186 3.25 10.69 -0.72
CA PRO A 186 2.32 10.96 -1.80
C PRO A 186 0.98 11.50 -1.28
N ASP A 187 0.26 12.20 -2.15
CA ASP A 187 -1.12 12.64 -1.87
C ASP A 187 -2.05 11.42 -1.73
N HIS A 188 -2.54 11.17 -0.52
CA HIS A 188 -3.43 10.05 -0.19
C HIS A 188 -4.80 10.14 -0.88
N SER A 189 -5.20 11.33 -1.33
CA SER A 189 -6.47 11.52 -2.06
C SER A 189 -6.42 11.03 -3.51
N GLN A 190 -5.21 10.79 -4.04
CA GLN A 190 -5.03 10.33 -5.41
C GLN A 190 -5.08 8.80 -5.48
N PRO A 191 -6.02 8.21 -6.23
CA PRO A 191 -6.09 6.76 -6.40
C PRO A 191 -4.79 6.15 -6.94
N THR A 192 -4.06 6.89 -7.77
CA THR A 192 -2.77 6.46 -8.35
C THR A 192 -1.62 6.40 -7.36
N SER A 193 -1.80 6.95 -6.14
CA SER A 193 -0.86 6.79 -5.04
C SER A 193 -0.98 5.41 -4.38
N TRP A 194 -2.04 4.68 -4.67
CA TRP A 194 -2.38 3.42 -4.03
C TRP A 194 -2.33 2.25 -5.01
N ARG A 195 -2.04 1.08 -4.50
CA ARG A 195 -2.13 -0.22 -5.18
C ARG A 195 -2.70 -1.28 -4.23
N ALA A 196 -3.08 -2.42 -4.78
CA ALA A 196 -3.32 -3.59 -3.95
C ALA A 196 -1.99 -4.12 -3.38
N SER A 197 -2.03 -4.75 -2.20
CA SER A 197 -0.87 -5.42 -1.61
C SER A 197 -0.33 -6.52 -2.54
N VAL A 198 0.96 -6.83 -2.39
CA VAL A 198 1.62 -7.94 -3.09
C VAL A 198 1.06 -9.26 -2.61
N ASP A 199 1.01 -9.41 -1.29
CA ASP A 199 0.58 -10.63 -0.64
C ASP A 199 -0.88 -10.58 -0.20
N LEU A 200 -1.51 -11.75 -0.17
CA LEU A 200 -2.82 -11.95 0.40
C LEU A 200 -2.79 -11.61 1.91
N ASN A 201 -3.78 -10.90 2.38
CA ASN A 201 -3.92 -10.34 3.73
C ASN A 201 -3.00 -9.15 4.03
N GLY A 202 -2.31 -8.59 3.03
CA GLY A 202 -1.39 -7.48 3.22
C GLY A 202 -0.03 -7.89 3.81
N ASN A 203 0.77 -6.89 4.18
CA ASN A 203 2.08 -7.09 4.82
C ASN A 203 2.25 -6.21 6.08
N PRO A 204 1.33 -6.29 7.05
CA PRO A 204 1.30 -5.39 8.19
C PRO A 204 2.57 -5.48 9.05
N GLY A 205 3.20 -4.33 9.27
CA GLY A 205 4.46 -4.20 10.00
C GLY A 205 5.70 -4.42 9.14
N GLY A 206 5.52 -4.76 7.86
CA GLY A 206 6.58 -4.99 6.88
C GLY A 206 6.59 -3.99 5.72
N ASP A 207 7.55 -4.17 4.83
CA ASP A 207 7.60 -3.42 3.58
C ASP A 207 7.00 -4.28 2.46
N ASP A 208 5.92 -3.79 1.83
CA ASP A 208 5.24 -4.45 0.72
C ASP A 208 5.91 -4.13 -0.64
N SER A 209 7.06 -3.48 -0.60
CA SER A 209 7.78 -3.02 -1.77
C SER A 209 9.23 -3.48 -1.76
N VAL A 210 9.76 -3.78 -2.94
CA VAL A 210 11.15 -4.19 -3.15
C VAL A 210 11.82 -3.20 -4.11
N PRO A 211 12.76 -2.37 -3.66
CA PRO A 211 13.46 -1.44 -4.54
C PRO A 211 14.36 -2.19 -5.53
N PHE A 212 14.49 -1.64 -6.73
CA PHE A 212 15.43 -2.17 -7.72
C PHE A 212 16.87 -2.05 -7.22
N THR A 213 17.60 -3.17 -7.26
CA THR A 213 19.01 -3.23 -6.86
C THR A 213 19.82 -3.91 -7.96
N GLY A 214 20.36 -3.16 -8.88
CA GLY A 214 21.14 -3.78 -9.96
C GLY A 214 21.60 -2.78 -10.98
N ILE A 215 22.20 -3.26 -12.06
CA ILE A 215 22.56 -2.47 -13.22
C ILE A 215 21.37 -2.46 -14.16
N ALA A 216 20.67 -1.33 -14.25
CA ALA A 216 19.41 -1.20 -15.00
C ALA A 216 19.50 -1.65 -16.48
N SER A 217 20.66 -1.50 -17.10
CA SER A 217 20.91 -1.88 -18.50
C SER A 217 21.49 -3.27 -18.67
N ALA A 218 21.69 -4.05 -17.58
CA ALA A 218 22.14 -5.43 -17.70
C ALA A 218 21.05 -6.29 -18.35
N ASP A 219 21.45 -7.34 -19.05
CA ASP A 219 20.61 -8.38 -19.63
C ASP A 219 21.38 -9.68 -19.32
N GLU A 220 21.03 -10.30 -18.15
CA GLU A 220 21.84 -11.40 -17.60
C GLU A 220 21.62 -12.71 -18.36
N ASP A 221 20.45 -12.91 -18.92
CA ASP A 221 20.09 -14.15 -19.64
C ASP A 221 20.15 -14.02 -21.16
N GLY A 222 20.32 -12.80 -21.69
CA GLY A 222 20.53 -12.51 -23.10
C GLY A 222 19.26 -12.60 -23.96
N ASP A 223 18.09 -12.38 -23.36
CA ASP A 223 16.80 -12.47 -24.06
C ASP A 223 16.38 -11.17 -24.77
N GLY A 224 17.11 -10.06 -24.50
CA GLY A 224 16.90 -8.75 -25.12
C GLY A 224 16.10 -7.78 -24.26
N PHE A 225 15.63 -8.18 -23.07
CA PHE A 225 15.08 -7.31 -22.06
C PHE A 225 16.17 -6.98 -21.03
N ASN A 226 16.19 -5.75 -20.52
CA ASN A 226 17.14 -5.41 -19.48
C ASN A 226 16.54 -5.61 -18.09
N ALA A 227 17.39 -5.80 -17.09
CA ALA A 227 17.02 -6.10 -15.70
C ALA A 227 16.01 -5.11 -15.10
N PHE A 228 16.13 -3.81 -15.44
CA PHE A 228 15.16 -2.82 -14.94
C PHE A 228 13.76 -3.00 -15.56
N LEU A 229 13.69 -3.30 -16.85
CA LEU A 229 12.41 -3.53 -17.52
C LEU A 229 11.75 -4.81 -17.02
N GLU A 230 12.54 -5.85 -16.79
CA GLU A 230 12.04 -7.11 -16.23
C GLU A 230 11.57 -6.97 -14.80
N TYR A 231 12.35 -6.28 -13.95
CA TYR A 231 11.89 -5.91 -12.61
C TYR A 231 10.56 -5.16 -12.65
N ALA A 232 10.42 -4.18 -13.54
CA ALA A 232 9.19 -3.40 -13.67
C ALA A 232 8.00 -4.21 -14.17
N LEU A 233 8.22 -5.14 -15.08
CA LEU A 233 7.17 -5.95 -15.71
C LEU A 233 6.97 -7.32 -15.05
N GLY A 234 7.72 -7.61 -13.98
CA GLY A 234 7.57 -8.83 -13.18
C GLY A 234 8.01 -10.10 -13.89
N SER A 235 9.07 -10.01 -14.73
CA SER A 235 9.82 -11.16 -15.25
C SER A 235 11.15 -11.33 -14.50
N ASP A 236 11.91 -12.38 -14.79
CA ASP A 236 13.16 -12.74 -14.11
C ASP A 236 14.34 -12.61 -15.08
N ASP A 237 15.23 -11.64 -14.86
CA ASP A 237 16.40 -11.32 -15.69
C ASP A 237 17.50 -12.41 -15.71
N ARG A 238 17.26 -13.53 -15.03
CA ARG A 238 18.14 -14.70 -15.01
C ARG A 238 17.56 -15.89 -15.78
N SER A 239 16.40 -15.73 -16.37
CA SER A 239 15.66 -16.81 -17.03
C SER A 239 15.06 -16.34 -18.34
N GLY A 240 15.76 -16.55 -19.45
CA GLY A 240 15.31 -16.21 -20.82
C GLY A 240 13.99 -16.86 -21.26
N GLY A 241 13.36 -17.64 -20.40
CA GLY A 241 12.00 -18.14 -20.56
C GLY A 241 10.95 -17.31 -19.81
N SER A 242 11.38 -16.36 -18.96
CA SER A 242 10.52 -15.47 -18.18
C SER A 242 10.38 -14.12 -18.90
N LEU A 243 9.60 -14.08 -19.95
CA LEU A 243 9.47 -12.88 -20.78
C LEU A 243 8.41 -11.91 -20.23
N PRO A 244 8.61 -10.60 -20.37
CA PRO A 244 7.57 -9.61 -20.12
C PRO A 244 6.32 -9.89 -20.95
N SER A 245 5.16 -9.95 -20.29
CA SER A 245 3.89 -10.24 -20.96
C SER A 245 3.28 -8.97 -21.55
N LEU A 246 3.02 -8.99 -22.85
CA LEU A 246 2.28 -7.96 -23.57
C LEU A 246 1.24 -8.63 -24.46
N SER A 247 -0.01 -8.20 -24.40
CA SER A 247 -1.07 -8.65 -25.27
C SER A 247 -1.73 -7.50 -26.01
N LEU A 248 -2.20 -7.81 -27.23
CA LEU A 248 -2.99 -6.92 -28.08
C LEU A 248 -4.31 -7.62 -28.35
N GLU A 249 -5.41 -6.98 -28.02
CA GLU A 249 -6.74 -7.56 -28.12
C GLU A 249 -7.68 -6.64 -28.88
N ARG A 250 -8.67 -7.26 -29.53
CA ARG A 250 -9.82 -6.58 -30.09
C ARG A 250 -11.03 -6.87 -29.25
N GLU A 251 -11.58 -5.83 -28.61
CA GLU A 251 -12.76 -5.95 -27.76
C GLU A 251 -14.02 -5.52 -28.52
N ALA A 252 -14.93 -6.46 -28.69
CA ALA A 252 -16.26 -6.18 -29.24
C ALA A 252 -17.11 -5.43 -28.19
N SER A 253 -17.68 -4.30 -28.57
CA SER A 253 -18.63 -3.57 -27.74
C SER A 253 -20.01 -3.59 -28.42
N ASN A 254 -21.03 -4.00 -27.66
CA ASN A 254 -22.42 -4.12 -28.15
C ASN A 254 -22.92 -2.81 -28.78
N GLY A 255 -22.89 -2.74 -30.11
CA GLY A 255 -23.43 -1.63 -30.89
C GLY A 255 -22.53 -0.40 -31.08
N LEU A 256 -21.36 -0.33 -30.45
CA LEU A 256 -20.41 0.79 -30.56
C LEU A 256 -19.20 0.50 -31.48
N GLY A 257 -19.10 -0.72 -32.01
CA GLY A 257 -17.94 -1.19 -32.78
C GLY A 257 -16.91 -1.87 -31.89
N ASP A 258 -15.79 -2.27 -32.50
CA ASP A 258 -14.71 -2.94 -31.79
C ASP A 258 -13.65 -1.93 -31.34
N PHE A 259 -13.15 -2.13 -30.15
CA PHE A 259 -12.07 -1.33 -29.56
C PHE A 259 -10.77 -2.14 -29.58
N PHE A 260 -9.67 -1.43 -29.57
CA PHE A 260 -8.34 -2.01 -29.44
C PHE A 260 -7.89 -1.90 -27.97
N ALA A 261 -7.37 -2.98 -27.42
CA ALA A 261 -6.82 -3.01 -26.07
C ALA A 261 -5.38 -3.50 -26.06
N VAL A 262 -4.58 -2.89 -25.21
CA VAL A 262 -3.20 -3.29 -24.89
C VAL A 262 -3.18 -3.65 -23.40
N SER A 263 -2.71 -4.84 -23.07
CA SER A 263 -2.52 -5.27 -21.70
C SER A 263 -1.08 -5.71 -21.49
N PHE A 264 -0.52 -5.38 -20.34
CA PHE A 264 0.82 -5.80 -19.95
C PHE A 264 0.90 -6.03 -18.45
N ARG A 265 1.79 -6.94 -18.08
CA ARG A 265 2.06 -7.29 -16.69
C ARG A 265 2.93 -6.23 -16.03
N ILE A 266 2.69 -5.95 -14.76
CA ILE A 266 3.51 -5.08 -13.91
C ILE A 266 3.84 -5.80 -12.61
N ASN A 267 4.97 -5.44 -12.00
CA ASN A 267 5.37 -5.90 -10.68
C ASN A 267 4.77 -4.97 -9.61
N LEU A 268 3.91 -5.49 -8.75
CA LEU A 268 3.30 -4.72 -7.67
C LEU A 268 4.32 -4.33 -6.59
N ALA A 269 5.36 -5.14 -6.38
CA ALA A 269 6.43 -4.82 -5.43
C ALA A 269 7.36 -3.70 -5.91
N ALA A 270 7.29 -3.28 -7.18
CA ALA A 270 8.20 -2.28 -7.72
C ALA A 270 7.86 -0.87 -7.20
N VAL A 271 8.88 -0.18 -6.67
CA VAL A 271 8.73 1.11 -6.00
C VAL A 271 8.83 2.27 -6.99
N GLY A 272 7.91 3.23 -6.88
CA GLY A 272 8.00 4.54 -7.53
C GLY A 272 8.02 4.50 -9.06
N LEU A 273 7.53 3.43 -9.68
CA LEU A 273 7.49 3.30 -11.12
C LEU A 273 6.27 3.98 -11.72
N GLN A 274 6.50 4.63 -12.85
CA GLN A 274 5.44 5.19 -13.68
C GLN A 274 5.39 4.45 -15.01
N TYR A 275 4.22 3.94 -15.35
CA TYR A 275 3.96 3.25 -16.61
C TYR A 275 3.18 4.17 -17.53
N SER A 276 3.57 4.28 -18.78
CA SER A 276 2.83 5.01 -19.81
C SER A 276 2.86 4.26 -21.14
N LEU A 277 1.73 4.32 -21.84
CA LEU A 277 1.64 3.85 -23.21
C LEU A 277 1.97 5.01 -24.16
N GLN A 278 2.92 4.78 -25.05
CA GLN A 278 3.29 5.76 -26.07
C GLN A 278 2.92 5.25 -27.45
N GLY A 279 2.47 6.16 -28.31
CA GLY A 279 2.15 5.92 -29.69
C GLY A 279 3.12 6.61 -30.65
N SER A 280 3.30 6.02 -31.83
CA SER A 280 4.08 6.56 -32.94
C SER A 280 3.45 6.17 -34.27
N SER A 281 3.59 7.04 -35.29
CA SER A 281 3.26 6.71 -36.68
C SER A 281 4.50 6.45 -37.55
N ASP A 282 5.70 6.75 -37.03
CA ASP A 282 6.96 6.72 -37.77
C ASP A 282 8.09 5.94 -37.10
N LEU A 283 7.85 5.37 -35.89
CA LEU A 283 8.83 4.69 -35.03
C LEU A 283 9.98 5.58 -34.54
N VAL A 284 9.94 6.87 -34.82
CA VAL A 284 10.96 7.85 -34.45
C VAL A 284 10.43 8.80 -33.39
N SER A 285 9.26 9.37 -33.63
CA SER A 285 8.60 10.34 -32.74
C SER A 285 7.59 9.61 -31.87
N TRP A 286 7.83 9.60 -30.56
CA TRP A 286 6.97 8.94 -29.58
C TRP A 286 6.32 9.96 -28.64
N THR A 287 5.03 9.86 -28.47
CA THR A 287 4.26 10.71 -27.55
C THR A 287 3.38 9.87 -26.66
N ASN A 288 3.05 10.37 -25.47
CA ASN A 288 2.06 9.71 -24.62
C ASN A 288 0.76 9.56 -25.39
N GLU A 289 0.24 8.34 -25.43
CA GLU A 289 -0.93 8.01 -26.22
C GLU A 289 -2.20 8.58 -25.58
N LYS A 290 -2.81 9.52 -26.26
CA LYS A 290 -4.04 10.20 -25.78
C LYS A 290 -5.32 9.49 -26.23
N GLU A 291 -5.20 8.60 -27.22
CA GLU A 291 -6.32 7.83 -27.74
C GLU A 291 -6.50 6.50 -27.00
N MET A 292 -5.62 6.20 -26.03
CA MET A 292 -5.69 5.02 -25.18
C MET A 292 -5.92 5.47 -23.74
N THR A 293 -6.91 4.90 -23.11
CA THR A 293 -7.27 5.19 -21.71
C THR A 293 -6.95 3.97 -20.86
N HIS A 294 -6.28 4.17 -19.72
CA HIS A 294 -6.14 3.14 -18.70
C HIS A 294 -7.53 2.79 -18.15
N VAL A 295 -7.92 1.54 -18.20
CA VAL A 295 -9.29 1.10 -17.87
C VAL A 295 -9.37 0.04 -16.80
N ALA A 296 -8.28 -0.68 -16.51
CA ALA A 296 -8.22 -1.68 -15.46
C ALA A 296 -6.79 -1.96 -14.99
N THR A 297 -6.66 -2.42 -13.76
CA THR A 297 -5.47 -3.06 -13.22
C THR A 297 -5.91 -4.29 -12.43
N ASP A 298 -5.80 -5.46 -13.06
CA ASP A 298 -6.25 -6.73 -12.51
C ASP A 298 -5.12 -7.41 -11.76
N HIS A 299 -5.31 -7.74 -10.47
CA HIS A 299 -4.32 -8.46 -9.66
C HIS A 299 -4.22 -9.92 -10.10
N ASN A 300 -3.01 -10.42 -10.34
CA ASN A 300 -2.79 -11.79 -10.83
C ASN A 300 -2.66 -12.84 -9.70
N GLY A 301 -2.58 -12.42 -8.44
CA GLY A 301 -2.45 -13.32 -7.29
C GLY A 301 -1.03 -13.85 -7.05
N ASP A 302 -0.03 -13.34 -7.76
CA ASP A 302 1.37 -13.79 -7.72
C ASP A 302 2.37 -12.63 -7.51
N GLY A 303 1.91 -11.53 -6.92
CA GLY A 303 2.70 -10.31 -6.71
C GLY A 303 2.78 -9.42 -7.95
N THR A 304 2.03 -9.73 -8.99
CA THR A 304 1.94 -8.92 -10.21
C THR A 304 0.51 -8.51 -10.50
N ALA A 305 0.35 -7.51 -11.36
CA ALA A 305 -0.95 -7.13 -11.89
C ALA A 305 -0.88 -6.98 -13.42
N THR A 306 -2.04 -7.00 -14.06
CA THR A 306 -2.18 -6.73 -15.51
C THR A 306 -2.82 -5.37 -15.67
N MET A 307 -2.06 -4.39 -16.18
CA MET A 307 -2.58 -3.10 -16.60
C MET A 307 -3.18 -3.20 -17.99
N LYS A 308 -4.37 -2.60 -18.17
CA LYS A 308 -5.09 -2.60 -19.42
C LYS A 308 -5.39 -1.17 -19.90
N PHE A 309 -5.02 -0.90 -21.13
CA PHE A 309 -5.36 0.32 -21.84
C PHE A 309 -6.30 0.00 -23.01
N ARG A 310 -7.32 0.81 -23.20
CA ARG A 310 -8.29 0.65 -24.28
C ARG A 310 -8.38 1.93 -25.12
N SER A 311 -8.53 1.79 -26.44
CA SER A 311 -8.74 2.93 -27.32
C SER A 311 -10.01 3.70 -26.93
N ALA A 312 -9.91 5.04 -26.94
CA ALA A 312 -11.05 5.92 -26.67
C ALA A 312 -12.11 5.88 -27.79
N SER A 313 -11.71 5.46 -29.00
CA SER A 313 -12.56 5.35 -30.19
C SER A 313 -12.55 3.94 -30.77
N PRO A 314 -13.60 3.51 -31.47
CA PRO A 314 -13.61 2.25 -32.18
C PRO A 314 -12.49 2.13 -33.23
N VAL A 315 -12.04 0.90 -33.50
CA VAL A 315 -10.90 0.58 -34.37
C VAL A 315 -11.02 1.19 -35.77
N ASN A 316 -12.22 1.29 -36.31
CA ASN A 316 -12.48 1.88 -37.62
C ASN A 316 -12.27 3.41 -37.70
N ALA A 317 -12.15 4.07 -36.54
CA ALA A 317 -11.89 5.49 -36.44
C ALA A 317 -10.42 5.82 -36.10
N ILE A 318 -9.58 4.80 -35.86
CA ILE A 318 -8.17 4.95 -35.55
C ILE A 318 -7.35 4.92 -36.85
N SER A 319 -6.25 5.68 -36.91
CA SER A 319 -5.33 5.69 -38.07
C SER A 319 -4.79 4.28 -38.36
N ALA A 320 -4.67 3.93 -39.67
CA ALA A 320 -4.37 2.57 -40.11
C ALA A 320 -2.96 2.04 -39.75
N GLU A 321 -2.05 2.94 -39.39
CA GLU A 321 -0.66 2.55 -39.06
C GLU A 321 -0.26 3.24 -37.77
N ARG A 322 -0.26 2.48 -36.65
CA ARG A 322 0.21 2.95 -35.35
C ARG A 322 1.07 1.89 -34.68
N PHE A 323 2.12 2.39 -34.06
CA PHE A 323 3.02 1.61 -33.23
C PHE A 323 2.81 2.04 -31.77
N TYR A 324 2.87 1.09 -30.86
CA TYR A 324 2.75 1.33 -29.43
C TYR A 324 3.96 0.78 -28.70
N ARG A 325 4.37 1.47 -27.66
CA ARG A 325 5.37 0.95 -26.72
C ARG A 325 4.98 1.29 -25.29
N ILE A 326 5.40 0.44 -24.36
CA ILE A 326 5.33 0.74 -22.93
C ILE A 326 6.60 1.54 -22.58
N GLN A 327 6.42 2.67 -21.92
CA GLN A 327 7.52 3.39 -21.28
C GLN A 327 7.40 3.20 -19.76
N VAL A 328 8.49 2.73 -19.15
CA VAL A 328 8.63 2.66 -17.70
C VAL A 328 9.64 3.73 -17.26
N LYS A 329 9.28 4.50 -16.25
CA LYS A 329 10.17 5.48 -15.60
C LYS A 329 10.34 5.08 -14.16
N GLY A 330 11.59 5.09 -13.69
CA GLY A 330 11.92 4.93 -12.28
C GLY A 330 11.61 6.20 -11.47
N PRO A 331 11.77 6.13 -10.14
CA PRO A 331 11.64 7.29 -9.26
C PRO A 331 12.60 8.38 -9.68
N GLN A 332 12.14 9.64 -9.61
CA GLN A 332 12.94 10.83 -9.96
C GLN A 332 13.76 11.29 -8.78
#